data_62fab7933b131b80694a8e2e8a8131cc
#
_entry.id   62fab7933b131b80694a8e2e8a8131cc
#
_cell.length_a   1.000
_cell.length_b   1.000
_cell.length_c   1.000
_cell.angle_alpha   90.00
_cell.angle_beta   90.00
_cell.angle_gamma   90.00
#
_symmetry.space_group_name_H-M   'P 1'
#
loop_
_entity.id
_entity.type
_entity.pdbx_description
1 polymer ?
#
loop_
_entity_poly.entity_id
_entity_poly.type
_entity_poly.pdbx_seq_one_letter_code
_entity_poly.pdbx_strand_id
1 'polypeptide(L)'
;MLYNGFGRSTAQKAVSSANKHNLDWSKEHNINSIKTLADYYNVKYNDTERYALLKNYVSSVDTGMLSPLTSFDKYEKYYSRVQNELIGLTTASGIKIKSQSKHFIERVFGTKNDPTHNDKLRSGGPLSDIEDALINGKTKSTHNGDSILHYTDKCGVTVNPYTGNLIQVNLK
;
A
#
# COMPACT_ATOMS: atom_id res chain seq x y z
N MET A 1 -10.73 -8.56 17.52
CA MET A 1 -11.79 -9.47 17.93
C MET A 1 -12.02 -10.63 16.95
N LEU A 2 -12.18 -10.40 15.66
CA LEU A 2 -12.49 -11.42 14.65
C LEU A 2 -11.37 -12.44 14.34
N TYR A 3 -10.20 -12.26 14.89
CA TYR A 3 -9.01 -13.04 14.53
C TYR A 3 -8.59 -14.06 15.58
N ASN A 4 -9.08 -13.92 16.79
CA ASN A 4 -8.74 -14.84 17.86
C ASN A 4 -9.53 -16.12 17.70
N GLY A 5 -8.84 -17.21 17.46
CA GLY A 5 -9.43 -18.53 17.31
C GLY A 5 -9.88 -18.94 15.90
N PHE A 6 -9.76 -18.04 14.91
CA PHE A 6 -10.10 -18.36 13.52
C PHE A 6 -8.85 -18.52 12.66
N GLY A 7 -8.88 -19.50 11.78
CA GLY A 7 -7.89 -19.59 10.71
C GLY A 7 -7.99 -18.37 9.78
N ARG A 8 -6.85 -17.99 9.16
CA ARG A 8 -6.76 -16.82 8.30
C ARG A 8 -7.86 -16.76 7.22
N SER A 9 -8.16 -17.90 6.58
CA SER A 9 -9.21 -17.96 5.56
C SER A 9 -10.61 -17.73 6.14
N THR A 10 -10.87 -18.23 7.33
CA THR A 10 -12.17 -18.06 8.01
C THR A 10 -12.36 -16.62 8.46
N ALA A 11 -11.34 -16.01 9.05
CA ALA A 11 -11.36 -14.61 9.43
C ALA A 11 -11.58 -13.70 8.20
N GLN A 12 -10.91 -13.99 7.09
CA GLN A 12 -11.09 -13.25 5.83
C GLN A 12 -12.51 -13.38 5.28
N LYS A 13 -13.08 -14.57 5.30
CA LYS A 13 -14.47 -14.81 4.86
C LYS A 13 -15.45 -14.07 5.76
N ALA A 14 -15.25 -14.09 7.07
CA ALA A 14 -16.09 -13.38 8.02
C ALA A 14 -16.05 -11.86 7.79
N VAL A 15 -14.86 -11.29 7.62
CA VAL A 15 -14.68 -9.87 7.32
C VAL A 15 -15.26 -9.52 5.95
N SER A 16 -15.03 -10.35 4.94
CA SER A 16 -15.60 -10.17 3.60
C SER A 16 -17.12 -10.23 3.62
N SER A 17 -17.70 -11.15 4.38
CA SER A 17 -19.15 -11.26 4.54
C SER A 17 -19.74 -10.06 5.30
N ALA A 18 -19.11 -9.64 6.38
CA ALA A 18 -19.51 -8.45 7.11
C ALA A 18 -19.44 -7.19 6.24
N ASN A 19 -18.37 -7.05 5.48
CA ASN A 19 -18.21 -5.94 4.56
C ASN A 19 -19.25 -5.95 3.44
N LYS A 20 -19.55 -7.12 2.88
CA LYS A 20 -20.58 -7.23 1.84
C LYS A 20 -21.97 -6.84 2.33
N HIS A 21 -22.30 -7.13 3.57
CA HIS A 21 -23.61 -6.82 4.14
C HIS A 21 -23.71 -5.41 4.71
N ASN A 22 -22.62 -4.91 5.29
CA ASN A 22 -22.63 -3.63 6.00
C ASN A 22 -21.89 -2.52 5.27
N LEU A 23 -20.88 -2.88 4.47
CA LEU A 23 -19.96 -1.97 3.82
C LEU A 23 -19.65 -2.49 2.42
N ASP A 24 -20.39 -2.07 1.44
CA ASP A 24 -20.12 -2.41 0.04
C ASP A 24 -19.07 -1.47 -0.55
N TRP A 25 -17.83 -1.90 -0.54
CA TRP A 25 -16.68 -1.13 -0.98
C TRP A 25 -16.59 -0.92 -2.49
N SER A 26 -17.27 -1.76 -3.27
CA SER A 26 -17.01 -1.91 -4.70
C SER A 26 -17.95 -1.11 -5.59
N LYS A 27 -18.99 -0.46 -5.04
CA LYS A 27 -20.05 0.18 -5.79
C LYS A 27 -20.25 1.64 -5.42
N GLU A 28 -21.00 2.36 -6.23
CA GLU A 28 -21.31 3.78 -6.02
C GLU A 28 -21.89 4.10 -4.64
N HIS A 29 -22.61 3.17 -4.03
CA HIS A 29 -23.13 3.33 -2.67
C HIS A 29 -22.07 3.14 -1.57
N ASN A 30 -20.82 2.90 -1.92
CA ASN A 30 -19.70 2.95 -0.98
C ASN A 30 -19.54 4.31 -0.28
N ILE A 31 -20.16 5.35 -0.78
CA ILE A 31 -20.21 6.63 -0.09
C ILE A 31 -20.70 6.47 1.35
N ASN A 32 -21.74 5.67 1.56
CA ASN A 32 -22.26 5.41 2.90
C ASN A 32 -21.28 4.57 3.73
N SER A 33 -20.61 3.63 3.11
CA SER A 33 -19.61 2.79 3.76
C SER A 33 -18.35 3.60 4.14
N ILE A 34 -17.89 4.45 3.24
CA ILE A 34 -16.78 5.37 3.49
C ILE A 34 -17.14 6.33 4.61
N LYS A 35 -18.37 6.87 4.60
CA LYS A 35 -18.85 7.74 5.67
C LYS A 35 -18.86 7.03 7.02
N THR A 36 -19.37 5.81 7.10
CA THR A 36 -19.37 5.00 8.32
C THR A 36 -17.95 4.76 8.85
N LEU A 37 -17.00 4.47 7.97
CA LEU A 37 -15.60 4.32 8.36
C LEU A 37 -14.95 5.65 8.76
N ALA A 38 -15.28 6.72 8.06
CA ALA A 38 -14.80 8.05 8.42
C ALA A 38 -15.27 8.42 9.83
N ASP A 39 -16.52 8.14 10.17
CA ASP A 39 -17.06 8.35 11.51
C ASP A 39 -16.33 7.44 12.54
N TYR A 40 -16.15 6.17 12.23
CA TYR A 40 -15.47 5.22 13.11
C TYR A 40 -14.01 5.61 13.40
N TYR A 41 -13.27 6.02 12.38
CA TYR A 41 -11.86 6.45 12.51
C TYR A 41 -11.70 7.95 12.79
N ASN A 42 -12.79 8.67 12.99
CA ASN A 42 -12.80 10.13 13.21
C ASN A 42 -12.05 10.90 12.10
N VAL A 43 -12.29 10.51 10.86
CA VAL A 43 -11.77 11.19 9.67
C VAL A 43 -12.77 12.25 9.23
N LYS A 44 -12.39 13.51 9.34
CA LYS A 44 -13.28 14.62 8.99
C LYS A 44 -13.30 14.82 7.47
N TYR A 45 -14.47 15.09 6.93
CA TYR A 45 -14.67 15.31 5.50
C TYR A 45 -13.85 16.50 4.95
N ASN A 46 -13.64 17.53 5.75
CA ASN A 46 -12.83 18.70 5.40
C ASN A 46 -11.32 18.47 5.56
N ASP A 47 -10.89 17.40 6.20
CA ASP A 47 -9.51 16.92 6.14
C ASP A 47 -9.33 16.13 4.82
N THR A 48 -9.10 16.88 3.75
CA THR A 48 -9.10 16.35 2.39
C THR A 48 -8.01 15.30 2.16
N GLU A 49 -6.86 15.45 2.79
CA GLU A 49 -5.73 14.52 2.67
C GLU A 49 -6.05 13.19 3.37
N ARG A 50 -6.47 13.27 4.61
CA ARG A 50 -6.80 12.09 5.41
C ARG A 50 -8.04 11.35 4.85
N TYR A 51 -9.01 12.10 4.35
CA TYR A 51 -10.18 11.52 3.69
C TYR A 51 -9.82 10.84 2.36
N ALA A 52 -8.92 11.42 1.57
CA ALA A 52 -8.39 10.78 0.37
C ALA A 52 -7.62 9.50 0.70
N LEU A 53 -6.84 9.50 1.78
CA LEU A 53 -6.13 8.33 2.26
C LEU A 53 -7.10 7.21 2.68
N LEU A 54 -8.19 7.55 3.37
CA LEU A 54 -9.25 6.59 3.71
C LEU A 54 -9.89 5.99 2.45
N LYS A 55 -10.18 6.78 1.42
CA LYS A 55 -10.70 6.28 0.14
C LYS A 55 -9.71 5.32 -0.54
N ASN A 56 -8.43 5.63 -0.51
CA ASN A 56 -7.41 4.75 -1.06
C ASN A 56 -7.33 3.42 -0.30
N TYR A 57 -7.40 3.47 1.03
CA TYR A 57 -7.47 2.28 1.88
C TYR A 57 -8.67 1.39 1.52
N VAL A 58 -9.86 1.99 1.45
CA VAL A 58 -11.09 1.28 1.07
C VAL A 58 -10.95 0.62 -0.29
N SER A 59 -10.48 1.37 -1.28
CA SER A 59 -10.26 0.84 -2.62
C SER A 59 -9.23 -0.30 -2.65
N SER A 60 -8.17 -0.22 -1.85
CA SER A 60 -7.14 -1.27 -1.76
C SER A 60 -7.68 -2.55 -1.14
N VAL A 61 -8.53 -2.43 -0.12
CA VAL A 61 -9.21 -3.59 0.49
C VAL A 61 -10.20 -4.21 -0.49
N ASP A 62 -10.98 -3.38 -1.18
CA ASP A 62 -11.99 -3.83 -2.12
C ASP A 62 -11.41 -4.59 -3.31
N THR A 63 -10.34 -4.08 -3.87
CA THR A 63 -9.64 -4.73 -5.01
C THR A 63 -8.80 -5.95 -4.61
N GLY A 64 -8.73 -6.29 -3.31
CA GLY A 64 -7.92 -7.39 -2.81
C GLY A 64 -6.41 -7.09 -2.73
N MET A 65 -5.99 -5.87 -3.05
CA MET A 65 -4.59 -5.45 -2.99
C MET A 65 -4.09 -5.24 -1.57
N LEU A 66 -4.99 -5.08 -0.62
CA LEU A 66 -4.71 -4.99 0.81
C LEU A 66 -5.57 -6.01 1.56
N SER A 67 -4.98 -6.69 2.53
CA SER A 67 -5.74 -7.62 3.36
C SER A 67 -6.82 -6.87 4.16
N PRO A 68 -8.06 -7.37 4.20
CA PRO A 68 -9.11 -6.80 5.04
C PRO A 68 -8.80 -6.88 6.54
N LEU A 69 -7.77 -7.64 6.92
CA LEU A 69 -7.27 -7.69 8.28
C LEU A 69 -6.35 -6.50 8.64
N THR A 70 -5.94 -5.72 7.64
CA THR A 70 -5.18 -4.49 7.87
C THR A 70 -6.16 -3.38 8.20
N SER A 71 -6.05 -2.80 9.40
CA SER A 71 -6.87 -1.65 9.80
C SER A 71 -6.44 -0.37 9.08
N PHE A 72 -7.34 0.62 9.01
CA PHE A 72 -6.99 1.93 8.48
C PHE A 72 -5.91 2.61 9.31
N ASP A 73 -5.96 2.52 10.64
CA ASP A 73 -4.92 3.07 11.52
C ASP A 73 -3.53 2.54 11.19
N LYS A 74 -3.43 1.24 10.92
CA LYS A 74 -2.17 0.63 10.51
C LYS A 74 -1.72 1.11 9.14
N TYR A 75 -2.65 1.22 8.19
CA TYR A 75 -2.38 1.74 6.86
C TYR A 75 -1.90 3.19 6.90
N GLU A 76 -2.60 4.05 7.64
CA GLU A 76 -2.25 5.46 7.85
C GLU A 76 -0.88 5.62 8.50
N LYS A 77 -0.59 4.80 9.53
CA LYS A 77 0.72 4.81 10.20
C LYS A 77 1.86 4.50 9.23
N TYR A 78 1.70 3.46 8.40
CA TYR A 78 2.74 3.13 7.43
C TYR A 78 2.86 4.17 6.33
N TYR A 79 1.75 4.72 5.85
CA TYR A 79 1.76 5.83 4.91
C TYR A 79 2.57 7.02 5.47
N SER A 80 2.31 7.41 6.71
CA SER A 80 3.03 8.48 7.40
C SER A 80 4.52 8.16 7.57
N ARG A 81 4.86 6.92 7.86
CA ARG A 81 6.26 6.48 7.94
C ARG A 81 6.97 6.62 6.60
N VAL A 82 6.36 6.21 5.50
CA VAL A 82 6.92 6.41 4.15
C VAL A 82 7.12 7.89 3.87
N GLN A 83 6.17 8.75 4.23
CA GLN A 83 6.30 10.19 4.10
C GLN A 83 7.49 10.75 4.89
N ASN A 84 7.70 10.27 6.09
CA ASN A 84 8.75 10.79 6.97
C ASN A 84 10.14 10.17 6.69
N GLU A 85 10.18 8.91 6.30
CA GLU A 85 11.43 8.15 6.17
C GLU A 85 11.97 8.13 4.74
N LEU A 86 11.11 8.11 3.72
CA LEU A 86 11.53 7.95 2.33
C LEU A 86 11.35 9.19 1.44
N ILE A 87 10.33 10.02 1.70
CA ILE A 87 10.14 11.24 0.92
C ILE A 87 11.24 12.24 1.25
N GLY A 88 11.85 12.80 0.22
CA GLY A 88 12.99 13.72 0.36
C GLY A 88 14.36 13.06 0.22
N LEU A 89 14.46 11.73 0.30
CA LEU A 89 15.71 11.01 0.04
C LEU A 89 16.17 11.21 -1.41
N THR A 90 17.48 11.17 -1.61
CA THR A 90 18.09 11.09 -2.95
C THR A 90 18.61 9.68 -3.17
N THR A 91 18.17 9.05 -4.24
CA THR A 91 18.51 7.66 -4.55
C THR A 91 19.94 7.52 -5.08
N ALA A 92 20.43 6.28 -5.15
CA ALA A 92 21.73 5.95 -5.76
C ALA A 92 21.85 6.42 -7.23
N SER A 93 20.75 6.57 -7.94
CA SER A 93 20.71 7.13 -9.30
C SER A 93 20.52 8.65 -9.35
N GLY A 94 20.53 9.35 -8.21
CA GLY A 94 20.40 10.80 -8.12
C GLY A 94 18.97 11.33 -8.19
N ILE A 95 17.94 10.47 -8.09
CA ILE A 95 16.55 10.87 -8.11
C ILE A 95 16.12 11.30 -6.71
N LYS A 96 15.58 12.50 -6.56
CA LYS A 96 14.94 12.93 -5.32
C LYS A 96 13.52 12.37 -5.24
N ILE A 97 13.24 11.60 -4.19
CA ILE A 97 11.91 11.04 -3.94
C ILE A 97 10.97 12.15 -3.50
N LYS A 98 9.83 12.28 -4.18
CA LYS A 98 8.85 13.36 -3.94
C LYS A 98 7.48 12.87 -3.53
N SER A 99 7.11 11.64 -3.89
CA SER A 99 5.79 11.09 -3.63
C SER A 99 5.80 9.57 -3.64
N GLN A 100 4.69 8.98 -3.20
CA GLN A 100 4.45 7.55 -3.26
C GLN A 100 3.12 7.28 -3.97
N SER A 101 3.07 6.22 -4.75
CA SER A 101 1.82 5.74 -5.34
C SER A 101 1.00 4.93 -4.33
N LYS A 102 -0.31 4.82 -4.58
CA LYS A 102 -1.17 3.89 -3.86
C LYS A 102 -0.63 2.45 -3.94
N HIS A 103 -0.17 2.05 -5.12
CA HIS A 103 0.36 0.72 -5.34
C HIS A 103 1.65 0.44 -4.55
N PHE A 104 2.50 1.46 -4.36
CA PHE A 104 3.69 1.32 -3.52
C PHE A 104 3.32 0.95 -2.08
N ILE A 105 2.40 1.69 -1.44
CA ILE A 105 2.02 1.40 -0.07
C ILE A 105 1.30 0.04 0.06
N GLU A 106 0.51 -0.36 -0.91
CA GLU A 106 -0.08 -1.70 -0.97
C GLU A 106 0.99 -2.79 -0.93
N ARG A 107 2.07 -2.61 -1.67
CA ARG A 107 3.20 -3.54 -1.74
C ARG A 107 4.02 -3.57 -0.45
N VAL A 108 4.14 -2.47 0.26
CA VAL A 108 4.81 -2.43 1.57
C VAL A 108 4.11 -3.38 2.57
N PHE A 109 2.79 -3.46 2.52
CA PHE A 109 2.02 -4.41 3.34
C PHE A 109 2.08 -5.85 2.85
N GLY A 110 2.44 -6.06 1.58
CA GLY A 110 2.27 -7.32 0.91
C GLY A 110 0.84 -7.51 0.38
N THR A 111 0.76 -8.04 -0.83
CA THR A 111 -0.52 -8.30 -1.50
C THR A 111 -0.92 -9.75 -1.35
N LYS A 112 -2.21 -9.95 -1.17
CA LYS A 112 -2.77 -11.29 -1.02
C LYS A 112 -2.90 -12.01 -2.37
N ASN A 113 -3.44 -11.31 -3.36
CA ASN A 113 -3.65 -11.84 -4.69
C ASN A 113 -2.98 -10.92 -5.70
N ASP A 114 -2.09 -11.46 -6.47
CA ASP A 114 -1.48 -10.75 -7.58
C ASP A 114 -1.76 -11.54 -8.86
N PRO A 115 -2.79 -11.18 -9.62
CA PRO A 115 -3.16 -11.90 -10.84
C PRO A 115 -2.04 -11.89 -11.88
N THR A 116 -1.12 -10.93 -11.80
CA THR A 116 0.04 -10.87 -12.70
C THR A 116 1.14 -11.86 -12.32
N HIS A 117 1.04 -12.48 -11.15
CA HIS A 117 2.02 -13.44 -10.61
C HIS A 117 1.37 -14.73 -10.10
N ASN A 118 0.33 -15.19 -10.79
CA ASN A 118 -0.38 -16.44 -10.48
C ASN A 118 -0.94 -16.47 -9.05
N ASP A 119 -1.50 -15.37 -8.60
CA ASP A 119 -2.12 -15.20 -7.27
C ASP A 119 -1.20 -15.54 -6.09
N LYS A 120 0.11 -15.48 -6.29
CA LYS A 120 1.06 -15.72 -5.20
C LYS A 120 0.97 -14.63 -4.16
N LEU A 121 1.01 -15.05 -2.90
CA LEU A 121 1.18 -14.15 -1.77
C LEU A 121 2.52 -13.43 -1.90
N ARG A 122 2.48 -12.10 -1.85
CA ARG A 122 3.67 -11.28 -1.72
C ARG A 122 3.79 -10.81 -0.28
N SER A 123 4.92 -11.08 0.32
CA SER A 123 5.23 -10.59 1.67
C SER A 123 5.48 -9.08 1.63
N GLY A 124 5.00 -8.40 2.66
CA GLY A 124 5.47 -7.06 2.98
C GLY A 124 6.86 -7.12 3.64
N GLY A 125 7.47 -5.97 3.86
CA GLY A 125 8.77 -5.92 4.48
C GLY A 125 9.08 -4.58 5.16
N PRO A 126 10.21 -4.53 5.90
CA PRO A 126 10.59 -3.35 6.64
C PRO A 126 11.01 -2.20 5.72
N LEU A 127 10.68 -0.97 6.12
CA LEU A 127 11.08 0.23 5.37
C LEU A 127 12.59 0.40 5.29
N SER A 128 13.34 -0.12 6.25
CA SER A 128 14.82 -0.09 6.24
C SER A 128 15.43 -0.82 5.02
N ASP A 129 14.84 -1.92 4.58
CA ASP A 129 15.31 -2.64 3.40
C ASP A 129 14.98 -1.86 2.11
N ILE A 130 13.86 -1.16 2.12
CA ILE A 130 13.44 -0.26 1.02
C ILE A 130 14.38 0.95 0.94
N GLU A 131 14.67 1.58 2.07
CA GLU A 131 15.62 2.68 2.16
C GLU A 131 17.01 2.26 1.68
N ASP A 132 17.51 1.13 2.14
CA ASP A 132 18.80 0.58 1.70
C ASP A 132 18.83 0.34 0.19
N ALA A 133 17.79 -0.22 -0.38
CA ALA A 133 17.69 -0.41 -1.82
C ALA A 133 17.71 0.93 -2.60
N LEU A 134 17.03 1.95 -2.09
CA LEU A 134 17.00 3.26 -2.72
C LEU A 134 18.34 3.98 -2.67
N ILE A 135 19.06 3.92 -1.54
CA ILE A 135 20.28 4.69 -1.30
C ILE A 135 21.54 3.93 -1.77
N ASN A 136 21.61 2.63 -1.48
CA ASN A 136 22.81 1.81 -1.70
C ASN A 136 22.63 0.75 -2.79
N GLY A 137 21.42 0.56 -3.29
CA GLY A 137 21.10 -0.50 -4.25
C GLY A 137 21.73 -0.29 -5.62
N LYS A 138 21.90 -1.39 -6.34
CA LYS A 138 22.21 -1.36 -7.78
C LYS A 138 21.03 -0.79 -8.53
N THR A 139 21.27 -0.18 -9.67
CA THR A 139 20.23 0.47 -10.48
C THR A 139 20.10 -0.19 -11.84
N LYS A 140 18.88 -0.25 -12.37
CA LYS A 140 18.58 -0.73 -13.70
C LYS A 140 17.44 0.06 -14.29
N SER A 141 17.61 0.59 -15.50
CA SER A 141 16.51 1.19 -16.25
C SER A 141 15.50 0.11 -16.66
N THR A 142 14.23 0.43 -16.54
CA THR A 142 13.11 -0.44 -16.90
C THR A 142 12.08 0.34 -17.70
N HIS A 143 11.22 -0.36 -18.44
CA HIS A 143 10.15 0.25 -19.25
C HIS A 143 10.68 1.36 -20.19
N ASN A 144 11.70 1.05 -20.97
CA ASN A 144 12.33 1.98 -21.93
C ASN A 144 12.80 3.33 -21.32
N GLY A 145 13.14 3.32 -20.04
CA GLY A 145 13.62 4.51 -19.34
C GLY A 145 12.55 5.24 -18.50
N ASP A 146 11.28 4.82 -18.58
CA ASP A 146 10.20 5.44 -17.83
C ASP A 146 10.24 5.14 -16.33
N SER A 147 11.06 4.19 -15.93
CA SER A 147 11.29 3.87 -14.53
C SER A 147 12.69 3.32 -14.28
N ILE A 148 13.19 3.53 -13.06
CA ILE A 148 14.47 2.99 -12.60
C ILE A 148 14.22 2.08 -11.40
N LEU A 149 14.68 0.84 -11.53
CA LEU A 149 14.71 -0.13 -10.45
C LEU A 149 15.96 0.06 -9.61
N HIS A 150 15.80 0.25 -8.31
CA HIS A 150 16.87 0.21 -7.32
C HIS A 150 16.72 -1.09 -6.53
N TYR A 151 17.78 -1.89 -6.44
CA TYR A 151 17.62 -3.22 -5.85
C TYR A 151 18.84 -3.70 -5.08
N THR A 152 18.55 -4.49 -4.05
CA THR A 152 19.48 -5.30 -3.28
C THR A 152 19.09 -6.78 -3.40
N ASP A 153 19.73 -7.64 -2.63
CA ASP A 153 19.32 -9.04 -2.46
C ASP A 153 17.99 -9.19 -1.71
N LYS A 154 17.58 -8.19 -0.93
CA LYS A 154 16.35 -8.20 -0.11
C LYS A 154 15.13 -7.65 -0.83
N CYS A 155 15.28 -6.58 -1.58
CA CYS A 155 14.15 -5.97 -2.28
C CYS A 155 14.55 -5.21 -3.54
N GLY A 156 13.54 -4.89 -4.35
CA GLY A 156 13.66 -3.97 -5.47
C GLY A 156 12.58 -2.89 -5.40
N VAL A 157 12.98 -1.65 -5.59
CA VAL A 157 12.10 -0.47 -5.55
C VAL A 157 12.15 0.23 -6.90
N THR A 158 10.99 0.41 -7.51
CA THR A 158 10.86 1.11 -8.79
C THR A 158 10.45 2.55 -8.57
N VAL A 159 11.19 3.47 -9.19
CA VAL A 159 11.01 4.92 -9.07
C VAL A 159 10.82 5.52 -10.45
N ASN A 160 9.91 6.48 -10.59
CA ASN A 160 9.79 7.29 -11.78
C ASN A 160 10.90 8.37 -11.77
N PRO A 161 11.82 8.38 -12.76
CA PRO A 161 12.96 9.29 -12.76
C PRO A 161 12.58 10.76 -12.98
N TYR A 162 11.45 11.01 -13.61
CA TYR A 162 11.00 12.37 -13.94
C TYR A 162 10.23 13.03 -12.80
N THR A 163 9.44 12.25 -12.09
CA THR A 163 8.56 12.76 -11.02
C THR A 163 9.09 12.51 -9.62
N GLY A 164 10.00 11.57 -9.44
CA GLY A 164 10.45 11.11 -8.12
C GLY A 164 9.39 10.31 -7.37
N ASN A 165 8.40 9.76 -8.07
CA ASN A 165 7.33 8.97 -7.46
C ASN A 165 7.78 7.52 -7.22
N LEU A 166 7.58 7.03 -6.00
CA LEU A 166 7.72 5.61 -5.67
C LEU A 166 6.57 4.84 -6.31
N ILE A 167 6.88 3.97 -7.28
CA ILE A 167 5.86 3.25 -8.07
C ILE A 167 5.46 1.95 -7.38
N GLN A 168 6.45 1.11 -7.07
CA GLN A 168 6.21 -0.17 -6.42
C GLN A 168 7.46 -0.69 -5.71
N VAL A 169 7.28 -1.65 -4.83
CA VAL A 169 8.33 -2.43 -4.18
C VAL A 169 8.05 -3.91 -4.34
N ASN A 170 9.10 -4.68 -4.59
CA ASN A 170 9.08 -6.13 -4.60
C ASN A 170 10.08 -6.62 -3.55
N LEU A 171 9.57 -7.25 -2.51
CA LEU A 171 10.37 -7.91 -1.48
C LEU A 171 10.64 -9.34 -1.92
N LYS A 172 11.87 -9.80 -1.70
CA LYS A 172 12.31 -11.16 -2.07
C LYS A 172 12.15 -12.15 -0.93
#